data_ee985f60b3d70386ba2ae1d71bafbeb6
#
_entry.id   ee985f60b3d70386ba2ae1d71bafbeb6
#
_cell.length_a   1.000
_cell.length_b   1.000
_cell.length_c   1.000
_cell.angle_alpha   90.00
_cell.angle_beta   90.00
_cell.angle_gamma   90.00
#
_symmetry.space_group_name_H-M   'P 1'
#
loop_
_entity.id
_entity.type
_entity.pdbx_description
1 polymer ?
#
loop_
_entity_poly.entity_id
_entity_poly.type
_entity_poly.pdbx_seq_one_letter_code
_entity_poly.pdbx_strand_id
1 'polypeptide(L)'
;MKKILLTILIIITILSINVMAVDIDIGEPAINRGSTASTYTWVNIGNPANGSGTITSIEIWASTALTNCEVATFYVVSGNNLSTRDSELIGSVIANSKQTFAVNLDVQAGDYIGAYYTVGALERDSSGFVGCWMNTVDRIPCTNVLFTLRDGEAISLYGIGTTGEEEAINSLFFGTNF
;
A
#
# COMPACT_ATOMS: atom_id res chain seq x y z
N MET A 1 -43.80 39.44 -37.84
CA MET A 1 -43.67 38.26 -36.98
C MET A 1 -42.20 38.03 -36.67
N LYS A 2 -41.76 38.52 -35.51
CA LYS A 2 -40.37 38.39 -35.08
C LYS A 2 -40.18 36.96 -34.56
N LYS A 3 -39.35 36.19 -35.25
CA LYS A 3 -38.89 34.89 -34.74
C LYS A 3 -37.96 35.15 -33.57
N ILE A 4 -38.47 34.92 -32.38
CA ILE A 4 -37.66 34.86 -31.16
C ILE A 4 -36.89 33.58 -31.29
N LEU A 5 -35.62 33.69 -31.70
CA LEU A 5 -34.68 32.63 -31.62
C LEU A 5 -34.30 32.48 -30.14
N LEU A 6 -35.03 31.60 -29.47
CA LEU A 6 -34.73 31.21 -28.10
C LEU A 6 -33.43 30.40 -28.15
N THR A 7 -32.33 31.11 -28.09
CA THR A 7 -31.02 30.48 -27.85
C THR A 7 -31.08 29.96 -26.42
N ILE A 8 -31.44 28.69 -26.29
CA ILE A 8 -31.25 27.96 -25.03
C ILE A 8 -29.75 27.81 -24.89
N LEU A 9 -29.14 28.80 -24.23
CA LEU A 9 -27.78 28.66 -23.70
C LEU A 9 -27.85 27.58 -22.60
N ILE A 10 -27.68 26.32 -23.01
CA ILE A 10 -27.44 25.24 -22.08
C ILE A 10 -26.10 25.57 -21.48
N ILE A 11 -26.13 26.28 -20.35
CA ILE A 11 -24.99 26.35 -19.45
C ILE A 11 -24.85 24.94 -18.90
N ILE A 12 -24.09 24.12 -19.61
CA ILE A 12 -23.54 22.92 -19.03
C ILE A 12 -22.57 23.43 -17.93
N THR A 13 -23.10 23.64 -16.74
CA THR A 13 -22.29 23.68 -15.55
C THR A 13 -21.65 22.32 -15.49
N ILE A 14 -20.42 22.22 -15.99
CA ILE A 14 -19.52 21.11 -15.71
C ILE A 14 -19.40 21.15 -14.20
N LEU A 15 -20.22 20.36 -13.54
CA LEU A 15 -20.05 20.06 -12.13
C LEU A 15 -18.73 19.28 -12.11
N SER A 16 -17.63 19.98 -11.91
CA SER A 16 -16.36 19.35 -11.59
C SER A 16 -16.59 18.63 -10.26
N ILE A 17 -16.93 17.36 -10.34
CA ILE A 17 -16.89 16.47 -9.17
C ILE A 17 -15.40 16.42 -8.83
N ASN A 18 -15.01 17.21 -7.83
CA ASN A 18 -13.72 17.01 -7.22
C ASN A 18 -13.79 15.62 -6.58
N VAL A 19 -13.28 14.61 -7.25
CA VAL A 19 -12.99 13.33 -6.62
C VAL A 19 -11.90 13.64 -5.62
N MET A 20 -12.28 13.72 -4.37
CA MET A 20 -11.31 13.83 -3.28
C MET A 20 -10.51 12.53 -3.32
N ALA A 21 -9.19 12.64 -3.45
CA ALA A 21 -8.32 11.50 -3.24
C ALA A 21 -8.63 10.93 -1.85
N VAL A 22 -8.96 9.65 -1.80
CA VAL A 22 -9.19 8.96 -0.53
C VAL A 22 -7.84 8.49 -0.04
N ASP A 23 -7.54 8.75 1.23
CA ASP A 23 -6.32 8.27 1.84
C ASP A 23 -6.34 6.74 1.85
N ILE A 24 -5.27 6.14 1.34
CA ILE A 24 -5.02 4.70 1.45
C ILE A 24 -4.19 4.48 2.71
N ASP A 25 -4.56 3.47 3.49
CA ASP A 25 -3.75 2.97 4.58
C ASP A 25 -3.57 1.45 4.46
N ILE A 26 -2.42 0.96 4.94
CA ILE A 26 -2.04 -0.45 4.81
C ILE A 26 -1.04 -0.84 5.91
N GLY A 27 -1.23 -2.02 6.51
CA GLY A 27 -0.32 -2.55 7.52
C GLY A 27 -0.61 -2.08 8.94
N GLU A 28 0.31 -2.36 9.85
CA GLU A 28 0.12 -2.13 11.29
C GLU A 28 0.96 -0.95 11.77
N PRO A 29 0.48 -0.15 12.75
CA PRO A 29 1.18 1.03 13.21
C PRO A 29 2.66 0.79 13.57
N ALA A 30 3.53 1.70 13.12
CA ALA A 30 4.96 1.69 13.41
C ALA A 30 5.21 2.19 14.84
N ILE A 31 5.21 1.27 15.80
CA ILE A 31 5.36 1.53 17.24
C ILE A 31 6.40 0.58 17.84
N ASN A 32 6.87 0.91 19.06
CA ASN A 32 7.66 -0.02 19.88
C ASN A 32 6.75 -1.20 20.33
N ARG A 33 7.19 -2.43 20.10
CA ARG A 33 6.46 -3.67 20.42
C ARG A 33 7.25 -4.55 21.38
N GLY A 34 6.65 -5.63 21.84
CA GLY A 34 7.22 -6.48 22.88
C GLY A 34 8.22 -7.52 22.41
N SER A 35 8.48 -7.65 21.10
CA SER A 35 9.33 -8.67 20.51
C SER A 35 9.99 -8.14 19.22
N THR A 36 10.79 -8.97 18.58
CA THR A 36 11.52 -8.59 17.36
C THR A 36 11.31 -9.58 16.22
N ALA A 37 11.31 -9.08 14.98
CA ALA A 37 11.30 -9.85 13.76
C ALA A 37 12.75 -9.97 13.23
N SER A 38 13.15 -11.20 12.88
CA SER A 38 14.47 -11.50 12.32
C SER A 38 14.58 -11.05 10.84
N THR A 39 15.77 -11.19 10.26
CA THR A 39 16.10 -10.89 8.85
C THR A 39 15.39 -11.86 7.87
N TYR A 40 14.08 -11.83 7.84
CA TYR A 40 13.19 -12.61 6.97
C TYR A 40 12.34 -11.65 6.16
N THR A 41 11.71 -12.11 5.09
CA THR A 41 10.62 -11.37 4.47
C THR A 41 9.38 -11.51 5.34
N TRP A 42 8.87 -10.39 5.82
CA TRP A 42 7.65 -10.30 6.64
C TRP A 42 6.59 -9.52 5.90
N VAL A 43 5.35 -9.97 5.96
CA VAL A 43 4.19 -9.29 5.37
C VAL A 43 3.06 -9.25 6.38
N ASN A 44 2.58 -8.06 6.75
CA ASN A 44 1.42 -7.88 7.63
C ASN A 44 0.15 -8.39 6.96
N ILE A 45 -0.69 -9.14 7.69
CA ILE A 45 -2.03 -9.56 7.26
C ILE A 45 -3.09 -8.58 7.76
N GLY A 46 -2.87 -8.00 8.92
CA GLY A 46 -3.75 -6.98 9.47
C GLY A 46 -3.76 -5.73 8.59
N ASN A 47 -4.92 -5.08 8.52
CA ASN A 47 -5.14 -3.85 7.76
C ASN A 47 -4.64 -3.92 6.30
N PRO A 48 -5.25 -4.76 5.43
CA PRO A 48 -4.98 -4.73 4.00
C PRO A 48 -5.40 -3.37 3.41
N ALA A 49 -4.77 -2.98 2.30
CA ALA A 49 -5.05 -1.71 1.64
C ALA A 49 -6.55 -1.49 1.43
N ASN A 50 -7.06 -0.36 1.90
CA ASN A 50 -8.47 0.04 1.79
C ASN A 50 -8.84 0.64 0.42
N GLY A 51 -7.86 0.86 -0.46
CA GLY A 51 -8.05 1.42 -1.81
C GLY A 51 -6.94 1.06 -2.77
N SER A 52 -7.17 1.34 -4.07
CA SER A 52 -6.17 1.19 -5.13
C SER A 52 -5.57 2.54 -5.50
N GLY A 53 -4.27 2.59 -5.70
CA GLY A 53 -3.53 3.81 -6.02
C GLY A 53 -2.05 3.66 -5.73
N THR A 54 -1.48 4.62 -5.02
CA THR A 54 -0.04 4.66 -4.71
C THR A 54 0.19 4.87 -3.23
N ILE A 55 1.01 4.04 -2.60
CA ILE A 55 1.57 4.30 -1.27
C ILE A 55 2.71 5.29 -1.44
N THR A 56 2.59 6.44 -0.80
CA THR A 56 3.54 7.56 -0.94
C THR A 56 4.46 7.72 0.25
N SER A 57 4.14 7.04 1.36
CA SER A 57 4.90 7.12 2.61
C SER A 57 4.85 5.80 3.36
N ILE A 58 6.00 5.39 3.91
CA ILE A 58 6.14 4.25 4.81
C ILE A 58 6.60 4.73 6.16
N GLU A 59 5.91 4.30 7.21
CA GLU A 59 6.35 4.39 8.59
C GLU A 59 6.88 3.03 9.06
N ILE A 60 8.03 3.02 9.71
CA ILE A 60 8.68 1.79 10.16
C ILE A 60 9.34 2.01 11.52
N TRP A 61 9.31 0.99 12.40
CA TRP A 61 10.01 1.01 13.67
C TRP A 61 10.93 -0.22 13.79
N ALA A 62 12.22 0.05 13.82
CA ALA A 62 13.25 -0.98 14.02
C ALA A 62 13.66 -1.04 15.49
N SER A 63 13.77 -2.25 16.06
CA SER A 63 14.38 -2.49 17.38
C SER A 63 15.91 -2.45 17.30
N THR A 64 16.46 -2.88 16.18
CA THR A 64 17.88 -2.79 15.83
C THR A 64 17.99 -2.23 14.42
N ALA A 65 18.93 -1.31 14.21
CA ALA A 65 19.11 -0.62 12.93
C ALA A 65 19.12 -1.58 11.73
N LEU A 66 18.32 -1.27 10.71
CA LEU A 66 18.23 -2.09 9.51
C LEU A 66 19.22 -1.61 8.45
N THR A 67 19.68 -2.56 7.65
CA THR A 67 20.51 -2.31 6.47
C THR A 67 19.86 -2.95 5.25
N ASN A 68 19.93 -2.28 4.11
CA ASN A 68 19.30 -2.71 2.86
C ASN A 68 17.84 -3.11 3.06
N CYS A 69 17.08 -2.25 3.73
CA CYS A 69 15.66 -2.47 3.91
C CYS A 69 14.92 -2.17 2.61
N GLU A 70 14.21 -3.16 2.11
CA GLU A 70 13.30 -3.07 0.97
C GLU A 70 11.88 -3.27 1.45
N VAL A 71 10.97 -2.42 1.01
CA VAL A 71 9.54 -2.49 1.31
C VAL A 71 8.77 -2.83 0.05
N ALA A 72 7.66 -3.54 0.20
CA ALA A 72 6.89 -3.98 -0.95
C ALA A 72 5.39 -4.13 -0.63
N THR A 73 4.58 -3.98 -1.67
CA THR A 73 3.18 -4.37 -1.68
C THR A 73 3.05 -5.78 -2.24
N PHE A 74 2.18 -6.58 -1.63
CA PHE A 74 1.95 -7.98 -1.96
C PHE A 74 0.48 -8.26 -2.18
N TYR A 75 0.19 -9.25 -3.03
CA TYR A 75 -1.15 -9.80 -3.19
C TYR A 75 -1.15 -11.32 -3.05
N VAL A 76 -2.28 -11.85 -2.58
CA VAL A 76 -2.49 -13.29 -2.45
C VAL A 76 -2.84 -13.88 -3.82
N VAL A 77 -2.09 -14.90 -4.24
CA VAL A 77 -2.39 -15.69 -5.43
C VAL A 77 -3.36 -16.83 -5.06
N SER A 78 -3.03 -17.58 -4.01
CA SER A 78 -3.91 -18.63 -3.45
C SER A 78 -3.40 -19.08 -2.09
N GLY A 79 -4.27 -19.20 -1.09
CA GLY A 79 -3.88 -19.61 0.28
C GLY A 79 -2.79 -18.70 0.85
N ASN A 80 -1.62 -19.27 1.14
CA ASN A 80 -0.45 -18.53 1.62
C ASN A 80 0.60 -18.25 0.53
N ASN A 81 0.22 -18.38 -0.72
CA ASN A 81 1.09 -18.04 -1.85
C ASN A 81 0.92 -16.56 -2.19
N LEU A 82 2.01 -15.81 -2.12
CA LEU A 82 2.06 -14.37 -2.38
C LEU A 82 2.87 -14.05 -3.64
N SER A 83 2.54 -12.96 -4.26
CA SER A 83 3.36 -12.27 -5.27
C SER A 83 3.55 -10.81 -4.84
N THR A 84 4.71 -10.27 -5.17
CA THR A 84 5.01 -8.83 -5.06
C THR A 84 4.26 -8.10 -6.18
N ARG A 85 3.60 -6.97 -5.82
CA ARG A 85 3.07 -6.04 -6.81
C ARG A 85 4.13 -5.02 -7.19
N ASP A 86 4.70 -4.36 -6.20
CA ASP A 86 5.73 -3.34 -6.37
C ASP A 86 6.67 -3.32 -5.18
N SER A 87 7.89 -2.79 -5.36
CA SER A 87 8.87 -2.72 -4.28
C SER A 87 9.81 -1.54 -4.42
N GLU A 88 10.35 -1.07 -3.29
CA GLU A 88 11.31 0.01 -3.24
C GLU A 88 12.35 -0.20 -2.13
N LEU A 89 13.62 0.06 -2.45
CA LEU A 89 14.73 0.01 -1.51
C LEU A 89 14.79 1.32 -0.72
N ILE A 90 14.42 1.29 0.58
CA ILE A 90 14.52 2.45 1.48
C ILE A 90 15.88 2.54 2.19
N GLY A 91 16.69 1.49 2.11
CA GLY A 91 18.07 1.48 2.60
C GLY A 91 18.22 1.26 4.10
N SER A 92 18.79 2.22 4.82
CA SER A 92 19.04 2.09 6.25
C SER A 92 17.92 2.69 7.09
N VAL A 93 17.51 1.98 8.17
CA VAL A 93 16.51 2.44 9.14
C VAL A 93 17.15 2.56 10.51
N ILE A 94 17.05 3.70 11.15
CA ILE A 94 17.56 3.95 12.51
C ILE A 94 16.67 3.23 13.52
N ALA A 95 17.29 2.63 14.55
CA ALA A 95 16.59 1.90 15.60
C ALA A 95 15.92 2.81 16.65
N ASN A 96 14.98 2.24 17.41
CA ASN A 96 14.36 2.80 18.62
C ASN A 96 13.56 4.08 18.40
N SER A 97 13.11 4.33 17.18
CA SER A 97 12.18 5.42 16.86
C SER A 97 11.44 5.14 15.58
N LYS A 98 10.26 5.73 15.44
CA LYS A 98 9.51 5.72 14.20
C LYS A 98 10.27 6.51 13.14
N GLN A 99 10.53 5.89 12.01
CA GLN A 99 11.12 6.50 10.84
C GLN A 99 10.07 6.56 9.73
N THR A 100 10.13 7.62 8.93
CA THR A 100 9.23 7.81 7.79
C THR A 100 10.05 7.97 6.52
N PHE A 101 9.66 7.26 5.48
CA PHE A 101 10.31 7.28 4.16
C PHE A 101 9.28 7.61 3.09
N ALA A 102 9.64 8.52 2.19
CA ALA A 102 8.87 8.73 0.97
C ALA A 102 9.13 7.54 0.03
N VAL A 103 8.08 6.99 -0.56
CA VAL A 103 8.11 5.88 -1.52
C VAL A 103 7.09 6.12 -2.63
N ASN A 104 7.15 5.29 -3.67
CA ASN A 104 6.16 5.30 -4.75
C ASN A 104 5.82 3.85 -5.11
N LEU A 105 4.95 3.22 -4.31
CA LEU A 105 4.58 1.83 -4.48
C LEU A 105 3.14 1.72 -5.01
N ASP A 106 2.99 1.01 -6.12
CA ASP A 106 1.68 0.65 -6.62
C ASP A 106 0.94 -0.25 -5.62
N VAL A 107 -0.34 -0.03 -5.43
CA VAL A 107 -1.19 -0.80 -4.52
C VAL A 107 -2.59 -0.99 -5.09
N GLN A 108 -3.19 -2.13 -4.82
CA GLN A 108 -4.61 -2.38 -5.07
C GLN A 108 -5.34 -2.68 -3.76
N ALA A 109 -6.63 -2.34 -3.72
CA ALA A 109 -7.47 -2.68 -2.58
C ALA A 109 -7.37 -4.17 -2.25
N GLY A 110 -7.09 -4.48 -0.98
CA GLY A 110 -6.86 -5.85 -0.51
C GLY A 110 -5.41 -6.33 -0.58
N ASP A 111 -4.47 -5.52 -1.08
CA ASP A 111 -3.04 -5.81 -1.00
C ASP A 111 -2.50 -5.67 0.43
N TYR A 112 -1.34 -6.21 0.67
CA TYR A 112 -0.64 -6.27 1.94
C TYR A 112 0.72 -5.60 1.85
N ILE A 113 1.26 -5.12 2.98
CA ILE A 113 2.58 -4.52 3.03
C ILE A 113 3.57 -5.41 3.76
N GLY A 114 4.79 -5.46 3.23
CA GLY A 114 5.86 -6.23 3.82
C GLY A 114 7.24 -5.60 3.61
N ALA A 115 8.24 -6.20 4.25
CA ALA A 115 9.62 -5.77 4.14
C ALA A 115 10.59 -6.95 4.25
N TYR A 116 11.76 -6.74 3.66
CA TYR A 116 12.97 -7.55 3.86
C TYR A 116 14.15 -6.63 4.20
N TYR A 117 15.10 -7.11 4.96
CA TYR A 117 16.35 -6.41 5.29
C TYR A 117 17.47 -7.41 5.57
N THR A 118 18.71 -7.01 5.30
CA THR A 118 19.88 -7.91 5.43
C THR A 118 20.46 -7.95 6.84
N VAL A 119 20.28 -6.89 7.63
CA VAL A 119 20.80 -6.76 9.00
C VAL A 119 19.75 -6.03 9.85
N GLY A 120 19.71 -6.33 11.15
CA GLY A 120 18.86 -5.67 12.11
C GLY A 120 17.60 -6.46 12.46
N ALA A 121 16.63 -5.78 13.06
CA ALA A 121 15.36 -6.37 13.45
C ALA A 121 14.25 -5.30 13.50
N LEU A 122 13.07 -5.64 12.98
CA LEU A 122 11.84 -4.85 13.18
C LEU A 122 11.24 -5.13 14.55
N GLU A 123 10.51 -4.16 15.06
CA GLU A 123 9.59 -4.38 16.17
C GLU A 123 8.44 -5.29 15.74
N ARG A 124 8.10 -6.25 16.61
CA ARG A 124 7.06 -7.26 16.37
C ARG A 124 6.29 -7.57 17.64
N ASP A 125 4.99 -7.78 17.52
CA ASP A 125 4.21 -8.48 18.52
C ASP A 125 4.00 -9.94 18.10
N SER A 126 4.00 -10.85 19.08
CA SER A 126 3.85 -12.29 18.87
C SER A 126 2.42 -12.79 19.05
N SER A 127 1.49 -11.91 19.42
CA SER A 127 0.07 -12.25 19.63
C SER A 127 -0.80 -10.98 19.64
N GLY A 128 -2.11 -11.17 19.48
CA GLY A 128 -3.09 -10.09 19.61
C GLY A 128 -3.48 -9.43 18.28
N PHE A 129 -2.93 -9.89 17.16
CA PHE A 129 -3.19 -9.37 15.82
C PHE A 129 -3.77 -10.46 14.90
N VAL A 130 -4.06 -10.08 13.66
CA VAL A 130 -4.53 -11.04 12.63
C VAL A 130 -3.42 -12.03 12.26
N GLY A 131 -2.18 -11.54 12.13
CA GLY A 131 -1.02 -12.37 11.80
C GLY A 131 -0.11 -11.71 10.77
N CYS A 132 0.98 -12.43 10.48
CA CYS A 132 1.91 -12.11 9.41
C CYS A 132 2.15 -13.35 8.54
N TRP A 133 2.49 -13.14 7.28
CA TRP A 133 3.20 -14.14 6.51
C TRP A 133 4.72 -13.91 6.64
N MET A 134 5.47 -15.00 6.66
CA MET A 134 6.92 -14.97 6.81
C MET A 134 7.60 -15.94 5.85
N ASN A 135 8.71 -15.52 5.28
CA ASN A 135 9.63 -16.39 4.54
C ASN A 135 11.06 -16.15 5.02
N THR A 136 11.83 -17.24 5.22
CA THR A 136 13.18 -17.19 5.86
C THR A 136 14.27 -16.61 4.97
N VAL A 137 13.96 -16.29 3.71
CA VAL A 137 14.89 -15.67 2.76
C VAL A 137 14.23 -14.45 2.12
N ASP A 138 15.04 -13.69 1.40
CA ASP A 138 14.56 -12.59 0.58
C ASP A 138 13.54 -13.08 -0.46
N ARG A 139 12.37 -12.44 -0.47
CA ARG A 139 11.27 -12.68 -1.41
C ARG A 139 10.73 -11.37 -2.00
N ILE A 140 11.58 -10.38 -2.13
CA ILE A 140 11.25 -9.12 -2.79
C ILE A 140 12.22 -8.92 -3.96
N PRO A 141 11.73 -8.98 -5.22
CA PRO A 141 10.36 -9.37 -5.61
C PRO A 141 10.15 -10.88 -5.65
N CYS A 142 8.87 -11.30 -5.66
CA CYS A 142 8.52 -12.72 -5.84
C CYS A 142 7.24 -12.91 -6.68
N THR A 143 7.09 -14.13 -7.23
CA THR A 143 5.89 -14.54 -7.97
C THR A 143 5.42 -15.91 -7.49
N ASN A 144 4.20 -15.96 -6.95
CA ASN A 144 3.52 -17.17 -6.50
C ASN A 144 4.36 -18.02 -5.52
N VAL A 145 4.93 -17.38 -4.50
CA VAL A 145 5.79 -18.02 -3.49
C VAL A 145 4.99 -18.37 -2.25
N LEU A 146 5.19 -19.57 -1.72
CA LEU A 146 4.60 -20.00 -0.46
C LEU A 146 5.29 -19.32 0.73
N PHE A 147 4.49 -18.66 1.55
CA PHE A 147 4.89 -18.10 2.85
C PHE A 147 4.35 -18.95 4.00
N THR A 148 4.99 -18.86 5.16
CA THR A 148 4.52 -19.47 6.40
C THR A 148 3.64 -18.48 7.15
N LEU A 149 2.42 -18.88 7.50
CA LEU A 149 1.54 -18.10 8.35
C LEU A 149 2.09 -18.06 9.79
N ARG A 150 2.14 -16.87 10.36
CA ARG A 150 2.48 -16.56 11.74
C ARG A 150 1.24 -15.93 12.39
N ASP A 151 0.37 -16.78 12.88
CA ASP A 151 -0.92 -16.40 13.43
C ASP A 151 -0.77 -15.50 14.67
N GLY A 152 -1.57 -14.45 14.76
CA GLY A 152 -1.59 -13.51 15.87
C GLY A 152 -0.45 -12.49 15.89
N GLU A 153 0.53 -12.56 14.98
CA GLU A 153 1.69 -11.66 14.95
C GLU A 153 1.43 -10.37 14.17
N ALA A 154 2.21 -9.32 14.46
CA ALA A 154 2.26 -8.08 13.68
C ALA A 154 3.66 -7.49 13.69
N ILE A 155 4.09 -6.88 12.57
CA ILE A 155 5.31 -6.09 12.50
C ILE A 155 5.00 -4.60 12.45
N SER A 156 5.91 -3.77 12.95
CA SER A 156 5.79 -2.31 12.96
C SER A 156 6.14 -1.71 11.60
N LEU A 157 5.19 -1.87 10.65
CA LEU A 157 5.28 -1.37 9.28
C LEU A 157 3.90 -0.90 8.82
N TYR A 158 3.81 0.36 8.44
CA TYR A 158 2.57 1.02 8.03
C TYR A 158 2.81 1.87 6.80
N GLY A 159 1.91 1.85 5.85
CA GLY A 159 1.94 2.64 4.64
C GLY A 159 0.75 3.59 4.54
N ILE A 160 0.99 4.77 4.01
CA ILE A 160 -0.01 5.78 3.70
C ILE A 160 0.13 6.17 2.24
N GLY A 161 -1.00 6.33 1.57
CA GLY A 161 -1.02 6.69 0.17
C GLY A 161 -2.30 7.39 -0.24
N THR A 162 -2.48 7.55 -1.53
CA THR A 162 -3.66 8.17 -2.12
C THR A 162 -4.20 7.32 -3.25
N THR A 163 -5.53 7.28 -3.36
CA THR A 163 -6.17 6.71 -4.55
C THR A 163 -5.75 7.52 -5.77
N GLY A 164 -5.46 6.82 -6.89
CA GLY A 164 -5.28 7.49 -8.18
C GLY A 164 -6.53 8.32 -8.51
N GLU A 165 -6.36 9.50 -9.07
CA GLU A 165 -7.48 10.22 -9.66
C GLU A 165 -8.04 9.34 -10.79
N GLU A 166 -9.30 8.88 -10.67
CA GLU A 166 -9.99 8.37 -11.84
C GLU A 166 -10.10 9.53 -12.83
N GLU A 167 -9.34 9.47 -13.92
CA GLU A 167 -9.58 10.36 -15.04
C GLU A 167 -11.07 10.20 -15.43
N ALA A 168 -11.86 11.22 -15.16
CA ALA A 168 -13.23 11.26 -15.62
C ALA A 168 -13.18 11.15 -17.15
N ILE A 169 -13.43 9.94 -17.67
CA ILE A 169 -13.52 9.70 -19.10
C ILE A 169 -14.73 10.48 -19.57
N ASN A 170 -14.52 11.73 -19.96
CA ASN A 170 -15.45 12.54 -20.71
C ASN A 170 -15.57 11.93 -22.11
N SER A 171 -16.22 10.77 -22.22
CA SER A 171 -16.67 10.26 -23.50
C SER A 171 -17.86 11.09 -23.95
N LEU A 172 -17.58 12.28 -24.43
CA LEU A 172 -18.50 13.04 -25.28
C LEU A 172 -18.69 12.22 -26.55
N PHE A 173 -19.68 11.34 -26.51
CA PHE A 173 -20.15 10.62 -27.70
C PHE A 173 -20.87 11.63 -28.60
N PHE A 174 -20.12 12.27 -29.48
CA PHE A 174 -20.73 12.97 -30.61
C PHE A 174 -21.20 11.92 -31.61
N GLY A 175 -22.42 11.46 -31.45
CA GLY A 175 -23.12 10.73 -32.48
C GLY A 175 -23.37 11.66 -33.67
N THR A 176 -22.55 11.56 -34.71
CA THR A 176 -22.88 12.11 -36.02
C THR A 176 -23.88 11.17 -36.67
N ASN A 177 -25.16 11.54 -36.64
CA ASN A 177 -26.13 10.95 -37.53
C ASN A 177 -26.12 11.77 -38.84
N PHE A 178 -25.82 11.12 -39.95
CA PHE A 178 -26.13 11.55 -41.29
C PHE A 178 -27.52 11.10 -41.65
#